data_65fa8cd8e2f181d338c1d6b9bcd67f9f
#
_entry.id   65fa8cd8e2f181d338c1d6b9bcd67f9f
#
_cell.length_a   1.000
_cell.length_b   1.000
_cell.length_c   1.000
_cell.angle_alpha   90.00
_cell.angle_beta   90.00
_cell.angle_gamma   90.00
#
_symmetry.space_group_name_H-M   'P 1'
#
loop_
_entity.id
_entity.type
_entity.pdbx_description
1 polymer ?
#
loop_
_entity_poly.entity_id
_entity_poly.type
_entity_poly.pdbx_seq_one_letter_code
_entity_poly.pdbx_strand_id
1 'polypeptide(L)'
;MEYSFYDLLKLLGSLAMFLYGMKIMSEGLQKFAGDRLRNILTAMTTNRVTGVLTGVLITALIQSSSATTVMVVSFVNAGLLSLSQSIGVIMGANIGTTVTAWIISALGFKVDMAAMSLPLLAIGVPLLFSGKSNRKSIGEFIFGFSFLFMGLSLLKANAPDLGKNPEMLSFVQNYTDMGFASVILFVLIGTVLTMIVQASAATMAITLIMCANGWISFELGAALVLGENIGTTITANLAALTGNVPSKRAAMAHLVFNIFGVIWVLCLFKPVTMGVSWFVEDVMQTVDPAVAVSFKLSAFHTAFNICNVLILIWFVKFIEQTVCKIIPQKETEEEYRLRFITGGLLSTAELSIVQARKEINLFAERMSRMFGMLKDLLHTTNENDFNKLFSRIEKYENISDNMELEIANYLNKVSEGRLSSESKLEIRGMLREVTEIESIGDSCYNLARTINRKRNGGNDFTEKQYEHIHQMMQLTSDALAHMIAIVEDEHHTVDVNKSFNIENEMNNYRAQLKNQNVVDVNNKEYDYQMGVHYMDLIGECEKLGDYVVNVVEARTNVKEKKVGENR
;
A
#
# COMPACT_ATOMS: atom_id res chain seq x y z
N MET A 1 -42.81 6.65 27.26
CA MET A 1 -42.46 5.23 26.98
C MET A 1 -40.96 5.14 27.22
N GLU A 2 -40.55 4.22 28.09
CA GLU A 2 -39.12 3.93 28.29
C GLU A 2 -38.53 3.41 27.01
N TYR A 3 -37.29 3.82 26.68
CA TYR A 3 -36.56 3.37 25.52
C TYR A 3 -36.25 1.87 25.68
N SER A 4 -36.91 1.03 24.88
CA SER A 4 -36.87 -0.42 25.03
C SER A 4 -35.64 -1.04 24.39
N PHE A 5 -35.28 -2.24 24.79
CA PHE A 5 -34.21 -3.02 24.12
C PHE A 5 -34.50 -3.19 22.61
N TYR A 6 -35.76 -3.28 22.22
CA TYR A 6 -36.15 -3.33 20.79
C TYR A 6 -35.83 -2.03 20.06
N ASP A 7 -35.97 -0.87 20.70
CA ASP A 7 -35.63 0.42 20.09
C ASP A 7 -34.10 0.59 19.95
N LEU A 8 -33.33 0.05 20.89
CA LEU A 8 -31.88 -0.06 20.76
C LEU A 8 -31.48 -0.93 19.55
N LEU A 9 -32.14 -2.08 19.36
CA LEU A 9 -31.89 -2.93 18.19
C LEU A 9 -32.23 -2.23 16.87
N LYS A 10 -33.33 -1.45 16.83
CA LYS A 10 -33.66 -0.62 15.65
C LYS A 10 -32.59 0.43 15.38
N LEU A 11 -32.09 1.11 16.40
CA LEU A 11 -31.03 2.10 16.28
C LEU A 11 -29.75 1.45 15.73
N LEU A 12 -29.32 0.33 16.29
CA LEU A 12 -28.15 -0.42 15.83
C LEU A 12 -28.34 -0.94 14.39
N GLY A 13 -29.53 -1.43 14.05
CA GLY A 13 -29.86 -1.84 12.67
C GLY A 13 -29.83 -0.69 11.67
N SER A 14 -30.31 0.49 12.08
CA SER A 14 -30.24 1.70 11.27
C SER A 14 -28.79 2.15 11.03
N LEU A 15 -27.94 2.09 12.08
CA LEU A 15 -26.51 2.35 11.99
C LEU A 15 -25.82 1.33 11.08
N ALA A 16 -26.12 0.06 11.20
CA ALA A 16 -25.57 -0.98 10.35
C ALA A 16 -25.93 -0.75 8.87
N MET A 17 -27.16 -0.36 8.58
CA MET A 17 -27.61 -0.03 7.22
C MET A 17 -26.89 1.19 6.66
N PHE A 18 -26.71 2.23 7.46
CA PHE A 18 -25.94 3.42 7.08
C PHE A 18 -24.48 3.06 6.75
N LEU A 19 -23.82 2.31 7.64
CA LEU A 19 -22.42 1.87 7.47
C LEU A 19 -22.23 0.98 6.24
N TYR A 20 -23.15 0.04 6.03
CA TYR A 20 -23.12 -0.86 4.89
C TYR A 20 -23.37 -0.12 3.58
N GLY A 21 -24.30 0.83 3.56
CA GLY A 21 -24.55 1.71 2.43
C GLY A 21 -23.30 2.51 2.06
N MET A 22 -22.63 3.11 3.05
CA MET A 22 -21.39 3.85 2.85
C MET A 22 -20.28 2.97 2.29
N LYS A 23 -20.12 1.75 2.81
CA LYS A 23 -19.13 0.78 2.34
C LYS A 23 -19.36 0.42 0.87
N ILE A 24 -20.57 0.03 0.49
CA ILE A 24 -20.90 -0.33 -0.91
C ILE A 24 -20.72 0.86 -1.85
N MET A 25 -21.13 2.05 -1.42
CA MET A 25 -20.95 3.29 -2.19
C MET A 25 -19.48 3.56 -2.48
N SER A 26 -18.64 3.48 -1.46
CA SER A 26 -17.19 3.65 -1.57
C SER A 26 -16.55 2.59 -2.47
N GLU A 27 -16.88 1.30 -2.28
CA GLU A 27 -16.36 0.20 -3.11
C GLU A 27 -16.79 0.35 -4.59
N GLY A 28 -18.01 0.77 -4.84
CA GLY A 28 -18.52 1.03 -6.20
C GLY A 28 -17.72 2.12 -6.90
N LEU A 29 -17.43 3.23 -6.20
CA LEU A 29 -16.58 4.32 -6.72
C LEU A 29 -15.13 3.88 -6.93
N GLN A 30 -14.55 3.12 -5.99
CA GLN A 30 -13.19 2.59 -6.13
C GLN A 30 -13.06 1.69 -7.36
N LYS A 31 -13.99 0.75 -7.55
CA LYS A 31 -14.01 -0.14 -8.71
C LYS A 31 -14.22 0.61 -10.03
N PHE A 32 -15.04 1.65 -10.02
CA PHE A 32 -15.28 2.49 -11.19
C PHE A 32 -14.07 3.36 -11.56
N ALA A 33 -13.39 3.89 -10.55
CA ALA A 33 -12.21 4.75 -10.74
C ALA A 33 -10.94 3.95 -11.08
N GLY A 34 -10.81 2.69 -10.61
CA GLY A 34 -9.79 1.69 -10.96
C GLY A 34 -8.39 2.24 -11.27
N ASP A 35 -7.89 1.91 -12.47
CA ASP A 35 -6.55 2.30 -12.94
C ASP A 35 -6.30 3.81 -13.00
N ARG A 36 -7.36 4.63 -13.13
CA ARG A 36 -7.22 6.09 -13.15
C ARG A 36 -6.71 6.64 -11.82
N LEU A 37 -7.09 6.02 -10.69
CA LEU A 37 -6.60 6.44 -9.36
C LEU A 37 -5.09 6.21 -9.23
N ARG A 38 -4.58 5.10 -9.74
CA ARG A 38 -3.15 4.80 -9.77
C ARG A 38 -2.38 5.86 -10.59
N ASN A 39 -2.86 6.14 -11.80
CA ASN A 39 -2.23 7.12 -12.68
C ASN A 39 -2.25 8.54 -12.09
N ILE A 40 -3.32 8.90 -11.38
CA ILE A 40 -3.41 10.18 -10.66
C ILE A 40 -2.38 10.23 -9.52
N LEU A 41 -2.25 9.18 -8.73
CA LEU A 41 -1.29 9.14 -7.62
C LEU A 41 0.16 9.22 -8.10
N THR A 42 0.54 8.48 -9.12
CA THR A 42 1.92 8.46 -9.62
C THR A 42 2.29 9.72 -10.41
N ALA A 43 1.35 10.27 -11.18
CA ALA A 43 1.62 11.43 -12.04
C ALA A 43 1.58 12.78 -11.31
N MET A 44 0.80 12.92 -10.23
CA MET A 44 0.49 14.20 -9.59
C MET A 44 1.19 14.45 -8.26
N THR A 45 2.10 13.59 -7.80
CA THR A 45 2.79 13.74 -6.51
C THR A 45 4.19 14.35 -6.61
N THR A 46 4.44 15.15 -7.65
CA THR A 46 5.76 15.76 -7.92
C THR A 46 6.21 16.76 -6.86
N ASN A 47 5.29 17.43 -6.18
CA ASN A 47 5.58 18.37 -5.11
C ASN A 47 4.51 18.31 -4.00
N ARG A 48 4.74 19.03 -2.88
CA ARG A 48 3.87 18.99 -1.69
C ARG A 48 2.45 19.46 -1.97
N VAL A 49 2.30 20.52 -2.78
CA VAL A 49 0.99 21.12 -3.10
C VAL A 49 0.20 20.17 -4.00
N THR A 50 0.83 19.65 -5.05
CA THR A 50 0.18 18.66 -5.93
C THR A 50 -0.16 17.39 -5.17
N GLY A 51 0.69 16.96 -4.22
CA GLY A 51 0.39 15.85 -3.31
C GLY A 51 -0.87 16.09 -2.48
N VAL A 52 -1.01 17.28 -1.88
CA VAL A 52 -2.23 17.67 -1.14
C VAL A 52 -3.46 17.64 -2.05
N LEU A 53 -3.39 18.27 -3.23
CA LEU A 53 -4.51 18.28 -4.19
C LEU A 53 -4.90 16.87 -4.64
N THR A 54 -3.92 16.01 -4.86
CA THR A 54 -4.13 14.58 -5.17
C THR A 54 -4.86 13.87 -4.04
N GLY A 55 -4.42 14.08 -2.79
CA GLY A 55 -5.08 13.50 -1.62
C GLY A 55 -6.52 13.97 -1.46
N VAL A 56 -6.78 15.27 -1.67
CA VAL A 56 -8.15 15.83 -1.67
C VAL A 56 -9.01 15.16 -2.72
N LEU A 57 -8.53 15.12 -3.97
CA LEU A 57 -9.28 14.60 -5.10
C LEU A 57 -9.60 13.11 -4.92
N ILE A 58 -8.62 12.31 -4.56
CA ILE A 58 -8.80 10.86 -4.39
C ILE A 58 -9.77 10.59 -3.24
N THR A 59 -9.60 11.23 -2.09
CA THR A 59 -10.47 10.99 -0.95
C THR A 59 -11.89 11.47 -1.21
N ALA A 60 -12.06 12.62 -1.85
CA ALA A 60 -13.38 13.10 -2.25
C ALA A 60 -14.07 12.16 -3.27
N LEU A 61 -13.31 11.56 -4.19
CA LEU A 61 -13.83 10.57 -5.14
C LEU A 61 -14.15 9.24 -4.47
N ILE A 62 -13.23 8.70 -3.65
CA ILE A 62 -13.41 7.40 -2.99
C ILE A 62 -14.38 7.48 -1.81
N GLN A 63 -14.59 8.66 -1.23
CA GLN A 63 -15.37 8.90 -0.01
C GLN A 63 -14.85 8.11 1.21
N SER A 64 -13.54 7.83 1.25
CA SER A 64 -12.87 7.09 2.33
C SER A 64 -11.42 7.54 2.49
N SER A 65 -11.15 8.32 3.54
CA SER A 65 -9.77 8.71 3.89
C SER A 65 -8.95 7.53 4.40
N SER A 66 -9.59 6.59 5.10
CA SER A 66 -8.91 5.36 5.54
C SER A 66 -8.40 4.55 4.36
N ALA A 67 -9.22 4.34 3.32
CA ALA A 67 -8.78 3.66 2.11
C ALA A 67 -7.64 4.42 1.40
N THR A 68 -7.76 5.75 1.29
CA THR A 68 -6.71 6.59 0.68
C THR A 68 -5.40 6.52 1.47
N THR A 69 -5.44 6.64 2.80
CA THR A 69 -4.22 6.61 3.62
C THR A 69 -3.57 5.23 3.66
N VAL A 70 -4.34 4.14 3.71
CA VAL A 70 -3.83 2.77 3.58
C VAL A 70 -3.17 2.57 2.22
N MET A 71 -3.77 3.06 1.14
CA MET A 71 -3.19 3.03 -0.20
C MET A 71 -1.86 3.81 -0.25
N VAL A 72 -1.80 5.01 0.33
CA VAL A 72 -0.56 5.80 0.41
C VAL A 72 0.52 5.08 1.20
N VAL A 73 0.19 4.51 2.37
CA VAL A 73 1.10 3.69 3.18
C VAL A 73 1.64 2.51 2.37
N SER A 74 0.79 1.87 1.58
CA SER A 74 1.16 0.76 0.70
C SER A 74 2.08 1.21 -0.44
N PHE A 75 1.87 2.40 -1.02
CA PHE A 75 2.78 2.96 -2.02
C PHE A 75 4.15 3.32 -1.44
N VAL A 76 4.19 3.84 -0.22
CA VAL A 76 5.45 4.06 0.49
C VAL A 76 6.15 2.73 0.76
N ASN A 77 5.39 1.71 1.17
CA ASN A 77 5.91 0.36 1.36
C ASN A 77 6.50 -0.23 0.07
N ALA A 78 5.84 0.01 -1.06
CA ALA A 78 6.31 -0.40 -2.39
C ALA A 78 7.41 0.51 -2.98
N GLY A 79 7.87 1.54 -2.26
CA GLY A 79 8.86 2.48 -2.77
C GLY A 79 8.38 3.34 -3.95
N LEU A 80 7.06 3.44 -4.17
CA LEU A 80 6.46 4.25 -5.24
C LEU A 80 6.28 5.72 -4.83
N LEU A 81 6.19 5.98 -3.53
CA LEU A 81 6.12 7.30 -2.94
C LEU A 81 7.21 7.46 -1.88
N SER A 82 7.89 8.60 -1.89
CA SER A 82 8.76 9.00 -0.77
C SER A 82 7.92 9.36 0.46
N LEU A 83 8.55 9.32 1.64
CA LEU A 83 7.90 9.73 2.89
C LEU A 83 7.38 11.17 2.81
N SER A 84 8.15 12.08 2.23
CA SER A 84 7.77 13.49 2.07
C SER A 84 6.55 13.68 1.15
N GLN A 85 6.49 12.93 0.04
CA GLN A 85 5.33 12.94 -0.88
C GLN A 85 4.08 12.38 -0.19
N SER A 86 4.23 11.27 0.52
CA SER A 86 3.11 10.62 1.24
C SER A 86 2.48 11.52 2.29
N ILE A 87 3.30 12.29 3.03
CA ILE A 87 2.79 13.28 4.00
C ILE A 87 1.87 14.29 3.32
N GLY A 88 2.23 14.80 2.14
CA GLY A 88 1.39 15.71 1.37
C GLY A 88 0.04 15.10 0.99
N VAL A 89 0.05 13.87 0.46
CA VAL A 89 -1.20 13.16 0.08
C VAL A 89 -2.08 12.88 1.30
N ILE A 90 -1.49 12.47 2.44
CA ILE A 90 -2.21 12.23 3.70
C ILE A 90 -2.87 13.52 4.22
N MET A 91 -2.16 14.66 4.17
CA MET A 91 -2.72 15.96 4.50
C MET A 91 -3.94 16.28 3.62
N GLY A 92 -3.83 16.04 2.31
CA GLY A 92 -4.93 16.22 1.37
C GLY A 92 -6.11 15.29 1.65
N ALA A 93 -5.85 14.03 2.01
CA ALA A 93 -6.89 13.07 2.34
C ALA A 93 -7.77 13.55 3.51
N ASN A 94 -7.20 14.21 4.52
CA ASN A 94 -7.96 14.78 5.62
C ASN A 94 -8.91 15.90 5.16
N ILE A 95 -8.48 16.78 4.24
CA ILE A 95 -9.40 17.76 3.64
C ILE A 95 -10.49 17.05 2.83
N GLY A 96 -10.14 16.04 2.02
CA GLY A 96 -11.08 15.28 1.20
C GLY A 96 -12.20 14.61 2.00
N THR A 97 -11.92 14.19 3.24
CA THR A 97 -12.93 13.62 4.16
C THR A 97 -14.05 14.60 4.48
N THR A 98 -13.76 15.89 4.50
CA THR A 98 -14.77 16.92 4.85
C THR A 98 -15.90 16.98 3.82
N VAL A 99 -15.67 16.58 2.58
CA VAL A 99 -16.70 16.47 1.52
C VAL A 99 -17.83 15.55 1.94
N THR A 100 -17.51 14.43 2.63
CA THR A 100 -18.53 13.50 3.16
C THR A 100 -19.43 14.20 4.19
N ALA A 101 -18.86 15.01 5.08
CA ALA A 101 -19.64 15.76 6.05
C ALA A 101 -20.64 16.72 5.38
N TRP A 102 -20.23 17.42 4.32
CA TRP A 102 -21.09 18.28 3.53
C TRP A 102 -22.18 17.50 2.78
N ILE A 103 -21.87 16.33 2.22
CA ILE A 103 -22.84 15.47 1.57
C ILE A 103 -23.93 15.04 2.57
N ILE A 104 -23.51 14.58 3.77
CA ILE A 104 -24.46 14.16 4.82
C ILE A 104 -25.28 15.37 5.29
N SER A 105 -24.66 16.52 5.54
CA SER A 105 -25.38 17.72 6.02
C SER A 105 -26.33 18.28 4.97
N ALA A 106 -25.89 18.43 3.73
CA ALA A 106 -26.74 19.02 2.68
C ALA A 106 -27.83 18.06 2.21
N LEU A 107 -27.49 16.80 1.93
CA LEU A 107 -28.43 15.83 1.38
C LEU A 107 -29.20 15.05 2.46
N GLY A 108 -28.68 15.01 3.70
CA GLY A 108 -29.33 14.30 4.80
C GLY A 108 -30.18 15.19 5.70
N PHE A 109 -29.90 16.50 5.80
CA PHE A 109 -30.60 17.41 6.69
C PHE A 109 -31.36 18.52 5.94
N LYS A 110 -30.83 19.04 4.83
CA LYS A 110 -31.48 20.09 4.05
C LYS A 110 -32.40 19.53 2.97
N VAL A 111 -32.04 18.38 2.37
CA VAL A 111 -32.81 17.70 1.31
C VAL A 111 -33.21 16.31 1.79
N ASP A 112 -34.46 15.91 1.61
CA ASP A 112 -34.90 14.56 1.96
C ASP A 112 -34.49 13.55 0.88
N MET A 113 -33.22 13.16 0.89
CA MET A 113 -32.70 12.13 -0.02
C MET A 113 -33.21 10.73 0.30
N ALA A 114 -33.75 10.50 1.51
CA ALA A 114 -34.34 9.20 1.85
C ALA A 114 -35.57 8.91 0.99
N ALA A 115 -36.39 9.92 0.69
CA ALA A 115 -37.55 9.80 -0.22
C ALA A 115 -37.13 9.42 -1.66
N MET A 116 -35.92 9.87 -2.10
CA MET A 116 -35.37 9.55 -3.42
C MET A 116 -34.69 8.18 -3.48
N SER A 117 -34.40 7.57 -2.34
CA SER A 117 -33.63 6.32 -2.27
C SER A 117 -34.31 5.15 -2.96
N LEU A 118 -35.63 4.98 -2.79
CA LEU A 118 -36.40 3.90 -3.47
C LEU A 118 -36.39 4.04 -5.00
N PRO A 119 -36.68 5.23 -5.60
CA PRO A 119 -36.51 5.45 -7.03
C PRO A 119 -35.08 5.17 -7.53
N LEU A 120 -34.08 5.58 -6.77
CA LEU A 120 -32.66 5.32 -7.12
C LEU A 120 -32.32 3.83 -7.11
N LEU A 121 -32.87 3.05 -6.17
CA LEU A 121 -32.70 1.59 -6.16
C LEU A 121 -33.30 0.94 -7.41
N ALA A 122 -34.44 1.43 -7.92
CA ALA A 122 -35.06 0.91 -9.15
C ALA A 122 -34.10 1.08 -10.37
N ILE A 123 -33.24 2.11 -10.36
CA ILE A 123 -32.21 2.33 -11.40
C ILE A 123 -30.96 1.53 -11.10
N GLY A 124 -30.54 1.49 -9.85
CA GLY A 124 -29.28 0.86 -9.42
C GLY A 124 -29.29 -0.66 -9.54
N VAL A 125 -30.40 -1.31 -9.15
CA VAL A 125 -30.50 -2.78 -9.15
C VAL A 125 -30.30 -3.40 -10.53
N PRO A 126 -30.93 -2.93 -11.63
CA PRO A 126 -30.65 -3.45 -12.96
C PRO A 126 -29.18 -3.32 -13.39
N LEU A 127 -28.50 -2.26 -12.96
CA LEU A 127 -27.09 -2.05 -13.26
C LEU A 127 -26.19 -3.06 -12.54
N LEU A 128 -26.58 -3.52 -11.34
CA LEU A 128 -25.84 -4.56 -10.59
C LEU A 128 -25.77 -5.89 -11.34
N PHE A 129 -26.82 -6.23 -12.10
CA PHE A 129 -26.89 -7.45 -12.90
C PHE A 129 -26.34 -7.28 -14.32
N SER A 130 -25.75 -6.12 -14.65
CA SER A 130 -25.13 -5.89 -15.95
C SER A 130 -23.85 -6.71 -16.10
N GLY A 131 -23.63 -7.30 -17.28
CA GLY A 131 -22.40 -8.02 -17.62
C GLY A 131 -21.16 -7.12 -17.77
N LYS A 132 -21.32 -5.77 -17.84
CA LYS A 132 -20.24 -4.81 -17.98
C LYS A 132 -19.77 -4.33 -16.60
N SER A 133 -18.48 -4.49 -16.30
CA SER A 133 -17.87 -4.13 -15.00
C SER A 133 -18.19 -2.70 -14.57
N ASN A 134 -17.99 -1.71 -15.44
CA ASN A 134 -18.25 -0.29 -15.13
C ASN A 134 -19.73 -0.02 -14.78
N ARG A 135 -20.68 -0.65 -15.46
CA ARG A 135 -22.11 -0.50 -15.14
C ARG A 135 -22.45 -1.10 -13.79
N LYS A 136 -21.87 -2.26 -13.49
CA LYS A 136 -22.04 -2.90 -12.19
C LYS A 136 -21.49 -2.02 -11.05
N SER A 137 -20.33 -1.41 -11.23
CA SER A 137 -19.74 -0.50 -10.24
C SER A 137 -20.60 0.75 -10.01
N ILE A 138 -21.21 1.31 -11.07
CA ILE A 138 -22.19 2.41 -10.94
C ILE A 138 -23.45 1.93 -10.20
N GLY A 139 -23.92 0.71 -10.47
CA GLY A 139 -25.05 0.10 -9.76
C GLY A 139 -24.74 -0.06 -8.26
N GLU A 140 -23.53 -0.55 -7.91
CA GLU A 140 -23.05 -0.65 -6.52
C GLU A 140 -23.03 0.74 -5.85
N PHE A 141 -22.53 1.76 -6.53
CA PHE A 141 -22.54 3.13 -6.02
C PHE A 141 -23.97 3.64 -5.71
N ILE A 142 -24.91 3.53 -6.67
CA ILE A 142 -26.30 3.98 -6.51
C ILE A 142 -26.98 3.22 -5.37
N PHE A 143 -26.76 1.92 -5.30
CA PHE A 143 -27.30 1.05 -4.25
C PHE A 143 -26.79 1.47 -2.86
N GLY A 144 -25.47 1.65 -2.74
CA GLY A 144 -24.84 2.10 -1.51
C GLY A 144 -25.29 3.49 -1.08
N PHE A 145 -25.40 4.44 -2.02
CA PHE A 145 -25.92 5.78 -1.79
C PHE A 145 -27.37 5.75 -1.26
N SER A 146 -28.22 4.93 -1.86
CA SER A 146 -29.60 4.77 -1.40
C SER A 146 -29.66 4.21 0.03
N PHE A 147 -28.89 3.17 0.33
CA PHE A 147 -28.84 2.57 1.67
C PHE A 147 -28.26 3.52 2.71
N LEU A 148 -27.29 4.35 2.34
CA LEU A 148 -26.73 5.37 3.22
C LEU A 148 -27.82 6.34 3.69
N PHE A 149 -28.60 6.93 2.76
CA PHE A 149 -29.60 7.92 3.12
C PHE A 149 -30.85 7.30 3.77
N MET A 150 -31.24 6.07 3.39
CA MET A 150 -32.27 5.32 4.12
C MET A 150 -31.81 5.02 5.55
N GLY A 151 -30.59 4.53 5.72
CA GLY A 151 -29.99 4.28 7.03
C GLY A 151 -29.92 5.52 7.89
N LEU A 152 -29.50 6.66 7.32
CA LEU A 152 -29.45 7.97 8.02
C LEU A 152 -30.85 8.42 8.46
N SER A 153 -31.87 8.27 7.62
CA SER A 153 -33.26 8.63 7.95
C SER A 153 -33.79 7.74 9.08
N LEU A 154 -33.57 6.43 8.99
CA LEU A 154 -33.94 5.48 10.05
C LEU A 154 -33.20 5.76 11.36
N LEU A 155 -31.93 6.13 11.28
CA LEU A 155 -31.10 6.47 12.43
C LEU A 155 -31.64 7.70 13.16
N LYS A 156 -32.08 8.73 12.40
CA LYS A 156 -32.78 9.90 12.97
C LYS A 156 -34.11 9.53 13.61
N ALA A 157 -34.89 8.70 12.95
CA ALA A 157 -36.24 8.29 13.41
C ALA A 157 -36.20 7.40 14.67
N ASN A 158 -35.16 6.56 14.81
CA ASN A 158 -35.00 5.64 15.93
C ASN A 158 -34.10 6.19 17.06
N ALA A 159 -33.58 7.42 16.91
CA ALA A 159 -32.80 8.07 17.93
C ALA A 159 -33.66 8.34 19.20
N PRO A 160 -33.14 8.11 20.43
CA PRO A 160 -33.91 8.34 21.65
C PRO A 160 -34.26 9.82 21.81
N ASP A 161 -35.49 10.10 22.21
CA ASP A 161 -35.93 11.43 22.60
C ASP A 161 -35.56 11.68 24.07
N LEU A 162 -34.43 12.40 24.29
CA LEU A 162 -33.94 12.68 25.64
C LEU A 162 -34.92 13.55 26.45
N GLY A 163 -35.74 14.37 25.78
CA GLY A 163 -36.77 15.16 26.47
C GLY A 163 -37.83 14.29 27.17
N LYS A 164 -38.02 13.04 26.69
CA LYS A 164 -38.92 12.06 27.31
C LYS A 164 -38.23 11.11 28.28
N ASN A 165 -36.91 11.20 28.44
CA ASN A 165 -36.10 10.35 29.30
C ASN A 165 -35.21 11.18 30.24
N PRO A 166 -35.76 11.72 31.35
CA PRO A 166 -35.04 12.66 32.23
C PRO A 166 -33.75 12.08 32.82
N GLU A 167 -33.70 10.78 33.08
CA GLU A 167 -32.50 10.12 33.65
C GLU A 167 -31.34 10.11 32.62
N MET A 168 -31.63 9.81 31.36
CA MET A 168 -30.64 9.89 30.27
C MET A 168 -30.18 11.34 30.05
N LEU A 169 -31.10 12.30 30.12
CA LEU A 169 -30.78 13.71 29.97
C LEU A 169 -29.86 14.17 31.10
N SER A 170 -30.15 13.84 32.36
CA SER A 170 -29.31 14.19 33.50
C SER A 170 -27.93 13.54 33.44
N PHE A 171 -27.84 12.30 32.98
CA PHE A 171 -26.57 11.64 32.74
C PHE A 171 -25.72 12.39 31.71
N VAL A 172 -26.30 12.76 30.55
CA VAL A 172 -25.59 13.54 29.51
C VAL A 172 -25.17 14.89 30.07
N GLN A 173 -26.04 15.62 30.77
CA GLN A 173 -25.75 16.95 31.35
C GLN A 173 -24.57 16.91 32.31
N ASN A 174 -24.42 15.89 33.13
CA ASN A 174 -23.29 15.75 34.05
C ASN A 174 -21.92 15.77 33.34
N TYR A 175 -21.85 15.36 32.08
CA TYR A 175 -20.61 15.34 31.28
C TYR A 175 -20.51 16.50 30.30
N THR A 176 -21.59 17.21 30.02
CA THR A 176 -21.60 18.35 29.07
C THR A 176 -21.31 19.68 29.78
N ASP A 177 -21.52 19.79 31.09
CA ASP A 177 -21.46 21.05 31.83
C ASP A 177 -20.15 21.25 32.62
N MET A 178 -19.11 20.45 32.37
CA MET A 178 -17.79 20.57 33.02
C MET A 178 -16.88 21.63 32.35
N GLY A 179 -17.41 22.49 31.49
CA GLY A 179 -16.64 23.49 30.78
C GLY A 179 -15.59 22.90 29.83
N PHE A 180 -14.34 23.37 29.91
CA PHE A 180 -13.28 22.89 29.02
C PHE A 180 -12.93 21.37 29.23
N ALA A 181 -13.18 20.83 30.42
CA ALA A 181 -13.00 19.42 30.68
C ALA A 181 -13.97 18.56 29.85
N SER A 182 -15.21 19.03 29.61
CA SER A 182 -16.14 18.38 28.68
C SER A 182 -15.57 18.34 27.25
N VAL A 183 -14.94 19.43 26.79
CA VAL A 183 -14.31 19.47 25.45
C VAL A 183 -13.25 18.37 25.34
N ILE A 184 -12.35 18.24 26.30
CA ILE A 184 -11.31 17.19 26.31
C ILE A 184 -11.93 15.80 26.35
N LEU A 185 -12.95 15.59 27.20
CA LEU A 185 -13.66 14.33 27.30
C LEU A 185 -14.29 13.93 25.97
N PHE A 186 -14.93 14.86 25.27
CA PHE A 186 -15.57 14.60 23.98
C PHE A 186 -14.55 14.37 22.84
N VAL A 187 -13.38 15.01 22.90
CA VAL A 187 -12.25 14.64 22.02
C VAL A 187 -11.84 13.18 22.23
N LEU A 188 -11.70 12.75 23.48
CA LEU A 188 -11.35 11.35 23.79
C LEU A 188 -12.45 10.38 23.34
N ILE A 189 -13.72 10.70 23.59
CA ILE A 189 -14.86 9.89 23.14
C ILE A 189 -14.87 9.77 21.61
N GLY A 190 -14.72 10.87 20.89
CA GLY A 190 -14.65 10.87 19.42
C GLY A 190 -13.48 10.02 18.90
N THR A 191 -12.32 10.12 19.56
CA THR A 191 -11.14 9.33 19.22
C THR A 191 -11.43 7.83 19.39
N VAL A 192 -11.91 7.41 20.58
CA VAL A 192 -12.18 5.99 20.87
C VAL A 192 -13.31 5.45 19.98
N LEU A 193 -14.38 6.21 19.80
CA LEU A 193 -15.51 5.82 18.95
C LEU A 193 -15.03 5.56 17.51
N THR A 194 -14.23 6.47 16.96
CA THR A 194 -13.71 6.32 15.59
C THR A 194 -12.71 5.16 15.47
N MET A 195 -11.89 4.92 16.49
CA MET A 195 -11.01 3.74 16.53
C MET A 195 -11.79 2.41 16.50
N ILE A 196 -12.92 2.35 17.21
CA ILE A 196 -13.76 1.15 17.27
C ILE A 196 -14.52 0.96 15.96
N VAL A 197 -15.17 2.01 15.47
CA VAL A 197 -16.02 1.98 14.25
C VAL A 197 -15.17 1.90 12.98
N GLN A 198 -13.94 2.40 13.01
CA GLN A 198 -13.00 2.50 11.87
C GLN A 198 -13.59 3.23 10.64
N ALA A 199 -14.58 4.08 10.86
CA ALA A 199 -15.27 4.84 9.83
C ALA A 199 -15.61 6.24 10.34
N SER A 200 -14.79 7.23 9.95
CA SER A 200 -14.97 8.63 10.34
C SER A 200 -16.33 9.20 9.94
N ALA A 201 -16.79 8.89 8.72
CA ALA A 201 -18.11 9.33 8.27
C ALA A 201 -19.27 8.82 9.14
N ALA A 202 -19.12 7.66 9.78
CA ALA A 202 -20.11 7.14 10.73
C ALA A 202 -20.10 7.93 12.04
N THR A 203 -18.93 8.20 12.59
CA THR A 203 -18.77 9.05 13.78
C THR A 203 -19.32 10.46 13.51
N MET A 204 -19.02 11.03 12.34
CA MET A 204 -19.58 12.30 11.90
C MET A 204 -21.13 12.26 11.84
N ALA A 205 -21.73 11.23 11.24
CA ALA A 205 -23.19 11.11 11.16
C ALA A 205 -23.84 11.01 12.55
N ILE A 206 -23.26 10.22 13.45
CA ILE A 206 -23.71 10.12 14.85
C ILE A 206 -23.60 11.50 15.53
N THR A 207 -22.48 12.19 15.39
CA THR A 207 -22.25 13.54 15.95
C THR A 207 -23.29 14.54 15.42
N LEU A 208 -23.55 14.53 14.10
CA LEU A 208 -24.54 15.38 13.47
C LEU A 208 -25.96 15.13 14.05
N ILE A 209 -26.33 13.89 14.26
CA ILE A 209 -27.64 13.53 14.83
C ILE A 209 -27.73 13.94 16.31
N MET A 210 -26.67 13.73 17.09
CA MET A 210 -26.65 14.15 18.51
C MET A 210 -26.80 15.66 18.65
N CYS A 211 -26.14 16.45 17.80
CA CYS A 211 -26.26 17.90 17.80
C CYS A 211 -27.62 18.36 17.25
N ALA A 212 -28.11 17.76 16.17
CA ALA A 212 -29.41 18.13 15.57
C ALA A 212 -30.60 17.85 16.50
N ASN A 213 -30.49 16.80 17.34
CA ASN A 213 -31.50 16.49 18.37
C ASN A 213 -31.29 17.27 19.67
N GLY A 214 -30.29 18.17 19.75
CA GLY A 214 -30.00 18.97 20.92
C GLY A 214 -29.45 18.17 22.13
N TRP A 215 -28.92 16.96 21.91
CA TRP A 215 -28.33 16.16 22.99
C TRP A 215 -26.99 16.75 23.47
N ILE A 216 -26.23 17.30 22.55
CA ILE A 216 -24.96 17.98 22.80
C ILE A 216 -24.92 19.32 22.04
N SER A 217 -24.17 20.27 22.57
CA SER A 217 -23.95 21.54 21.88
C SER A 217 -23.08 21.42 20.64
N PHE A 218 -23.08 22.43 19.78
CA PHE A 218 -22.17 22.50 18.64
C PHE A 218 -20.70 22.39 19.05
N GLU A 219 -20.30 23.00 20.16
CA GLU A 219 -18.94 22.99 20.68
C GLU A 219 -18.51 21.55 21.05
N LEU A 220 -19.37 20.79 21.69
CA LEU A 220 -19.08 19.38 22.02
C LEU A 220 -19.10 18.49 20.80
N GLY A 221 -19.97 18.77 19.83
CA GLY A 221 -19.92 18.14 18.51
C GLY A 221 -18.61 18.43 17.77
N ALA A 222 -18.13 19.67 17.82
CA ALA A 222 -16.82 20.05 17.27
C ALA A 222 -15.66 19.32 17.99
N ALA A 223 -15.76 19.11 19.30
CA ALA A 223 -14.79 18.32 20.06
C ALA A 223 -14.78 16.84 19.63
N LEU A 224 -15.96 16.23 19.40
CA LEU A 224 -16.04 14.88 18.83
C LEU A 224 -15.38 14.80 17.46
N VAL A 225 -15.58 15.80 16.59
CA VAL A 225 -14.94 15.87 15.24
C VAL A 225 -13.42 15.97 15.35
N LEU A 226 -12.87 16.71 16.31
CA LEU A 226 -11.43 16.73 16.57
C LEU A 226 -10.92 15.33 16.97
N GLY A 227 -11.65 14.64 17.84
CA GLY A 227 -11.34 13.27 18.23
C GLY A 227 -11.43 12.29 17.07
N GLU A 228 -12.42 12.44 16.20
CA GLU A 228 -12.60 11.65 14.98
C GLU A 228 -11.34 11.68 14.10
N ASN A 229 -10.75 12.86 13.91
CA ASN A 229 -9.53 13.00 13.10
C ASN A 229 -8.34 12.25 13.70
N ILE A 230 -8.18 12.22 15.03
CA ILE A 230 -7.16 11.37 15.68
C ILE A 230 -7.50 9.90 15.51
N GLY A 231 -8.74 9.50 15.80
CA GLY A 231 -9.19 8.10 15.75
C GLY A 231 -9.03 7.45 14.38
N THR A 232 -9.23 8.22 13.31
CA THR A 232 -9.07 7.75 11.92
C THR A 232 -7.64 7.27 11.61
N THR A 233 -6.63 7.78 12.32
CA THR A 233 -5.22 7.42 12.08
C THR A 233 -4.90 5.97 12.43
N ILE A 234 -5.73 5.30 13.24
CA ILE A 234 -5.49 3.92 13.67
C ILE A 234 -5.48 2.95 12.49
N THR A 235 -6.32 3.16 11.48
CA THR A 235 -6.43 2.28 10.31
C THR A 235 -5.13 2.23 9.51
N ALA A 236 -4.51 3.40 9.27
CA ALA A 236 -3.21 3.48 8.59
C ALA A 236 -2.09 2.86 9.43
N ASN A 237 -2.10 3.06 10.76
CA ASN A 237 -1.11 2.48 11.66
C ASN A 237 -1.24 0.95 11.75
N LEU A 238 -2.45 0.41 11.80
CA LEU A 238 -2.68 -1.04 11.75
C LEU A 238 -2.20 -1.64 10.41
N ALA A 239 -2.51 -1.00 9.30
CA ALA A 239 -2.05 -1.44 7.98
C ALA A 239 -0.51 -1.41 7.86
N ALA A 240 0.16 -0.47 8.53
CA ALA A 240 1.61 -0.35 8.51
C ALA A 240 2.34 -1.33 9.45
N LEU A 241 1.66 -2.03 10.36
CA LEU A 241 2.31 -2.91 11.36
C LEU A 241 3.23 -3.94 10.72
N THR A 242 2.76 -4.56 9.65
CA THR A 242 3.52 -5.58 8.89
C THR A 242 4.43 -4.97 7.82
N GLY A 243 4.34 -3.66 7.59
CA GLY A 243 5.08 -2.93 6.56
C GLY A 243 6.54 -2.62 6.95
N ASN A 244 7.29 -2.11 5.96
CA ASN A 244 8.65 -1.64 6.13
C ASN A 244 8.73 -0.34 6.96
N VAL A 245 9.94 0.08 7.34
CA VAL A 245 10.16 1.28 8.15
C VAL A 245 9.59 2.56 7.52
N PRO A 246 9.76 2.84 6.20
CA PRO A 246 9.14 3.99 5.55
C PRO A 246 7.60 4.01 5.65
N SER A 247 6.94 2.87 5.47
CA SER A 247 5.47 2.78 5.58
C SER A 247 4.97 3.05 7.00
N LYS A 248 5.67 2.54 8.03
CA LYS A 248 5.39 2.84 9.45
C LYS A 248 5.57 4.33 9.76
N ARG A 249 6.59 4.96 9.18
CA ARG A 249 6.83 6.41 9.31
C ARG A 249 5.71 7.22 8.65
N ALA A 250 5.21 6.80 7.49
CA ALA A 250 4.09 7.46 6.82
C ALA A 250 2.80 7.39 7.65
N ALA A 251 2.47 6.22 8.22
CA ALA A 251 1.33 6.07 9.12
C ALA A 251 1.48 6.89 10.42
N MET A 252 2.67 6.92 11.00
CA MET A 252 2.98 7.74 12.18
C MET A 252 2.89 9.24 11.86
N ALA A 253 3.28 9.68 10.65
CA ALA A 253 3.13 11.07 10.22
C ALA A 253 1.65 11.51 10.18
N HIS A 254 0.74 10.62 9.79
CA HIS A 254 -0.70 10.85 9.86
C HIS A 254 -1.16 11.14 11.29
N LEU A 255 -0.70 10.34 12.26
CA LEU A 255 -1.02 10.54 13.67
C LEU A 255 -0.45 11.87 14.20
N VAL A 256 0.84 12.14 13.96
CA VAL A 256 1.51 13.38 14.40
C VAL A 256 0.83 14.62 13.82
N PHE A 257 0.45 14.59 12.54
CA PHE A 257 -0.27 15.66 11.87
C PHE A 257 -1.62 15.97 12.56
N ASN A 258 -2.41 14.93 12.88
CA ASN A 258 -3.73 15.12 13.50
C ASN A 258 -3.62 15.53 14.97
N ILE A 259 -2.69 14.97 15.74
CA ILE A 259 -2.45 15.39 17.13
C ILE A 259 -2.06 16.87 17.19
N PHE A 260 -1.11 17.30 16.35
CA PHE A 260 -0.73 18.70 16.29
C PHE A 260 -1.93 19.60 15.95
N GLY A 261 -2.72 19.19 14.94
CA GLY A 261 -3.93 19.90 14.54
C GLY A 261 -4.91 20.09 15.71
N VAL A 262 -5.18 19.02 16.43
CA VAL A 262 -6.10 19.06 17.59
C VAL A 262 -5.56 19.96 18.70
N ILE A 263 -4.26 19.91 19.00
CA ILE A 263 -3.65 20.71 20.06
C ILE A 263 -3.82 22.22 19.77
N TRP A 264 -3.47 22.70 18.59
CA TRP A 264 -3.57 24.13 18.29
C TRP A 264 -5.02 24.62 18.25
N VAL A 265 -5.96 23.79 17.75
CA VAL A 265 -7.38 24.16 17.77
C VAL A 265 -7.93 24.19 19.18
N LEU A 266 -7.54 23.26 20.05
CA LEU A 266 -7.95 23.31 21.47
C LEU A 266 -7.46 24.59 22.15
N CYS A 267 -6.27 25.08 21.82
CA CYS A 267 -5.79 26.40 22.34
C CYS A 267 -6.62 27.58 21.83
N LEU A 268 -7.18 27.48 20.63
CA LEU A 268 -8.00 28.51 19.98
C LEU A 268 -9.49 28.12 19.85
N PHE A 269 -9.96 27.18 20.71
CA PHE A 269 -11.24 26.55 20.54
C PHE A 269 -12.43 27.50 20.44
N LYS A 270 -12.53 28.41 21.40
CA LYS A 270 -13.62 29.45 21.43
C LYS A 270 -13.61 30.34 20.18
N PRO A 271 -12.51 31.03 19.82
CA PRO A 271 -12.51 31.90 18.63
C PRO A 271 -12.80 31.10 17.34
N VAL A 272 -12.34 29.84 17.20
CA VAL A 272 -12.64 29.04 16.01
C VAL A 272 -14.13 28.69 15.96
N THR A 273 -14.72 28.20 17.05
CA THR A 273 -16.14 27.83 17.07
C THR A 273 -17.06 29.06 16.90
N MET A 274 -16.72 30.21 17.49
CA MET A 274 -17.43 31.46 17.27
C MET A 274 -17.36 31.94 15.82
N GLY A 275 -16.17 31.86 15.18
CA GLY A 275 -15.99 32.24 13.79
C GLY A 275 -16.80 31.35 12.83
N VAL A 276 -16.85 30.03 13.09
CA VAL A 276 -17.68 29.10 12.31
C VAL A 276 -19.17 29.37 12.51
N SER A 277 -19.62 29.67 13.74
CA SER A 277 -21.02 30.03 14.01
C SER A 277 -21.42 31.28 13.27
N TRP A 278 -20.61 32.33 13.35
CA TRP A 278 -20.83 33.58 12.60
C TRP A 278 -20.91 33.32 11.08
N PHE A 279 -20.00 32.52 10.53
CA PHE A 279 -20.01 32.20 9.09
C PHE A 279 -21.31 31.53 8.65
N VAL A 280 -21.79 30.54 9.41
CA VAL A 280 -22.99 29.77 9.01
C VAL A 280 -24.28 30.54 9.26
N GLU A 281 -24.37 31.30 10.37
CA GLU A 281 -25.58 32.04 10.74
C GLU A 281 -25.70 33.37 9.97
N ASP A 282 -24.61 34.19 9.94
CA ASP A 282 -24.66 35.54 9.37
C ASP A 282 -24.32 35.57 7.88
N VAL A 283 -23.34 34.75 7.41
CA VAL A 283 -22.92 34.73 6.00
C VAL A 283 -23.77 33.79 5.16
N MET A 284 -23.97 32.53 5.62
CA MET A 284 -24.80 31.56 4.91
C MET A 284 -26.30 31.74 5.16
N GLN A 285 -26.70 32.55 6.14
CA GLN A 285 -28.08 32.86 6.51
C GLN A 285 -28.94 31.62 6.72
N THR A 286 -28.41 30.61 7.41
CA THR A 286 -29.12 29.34 7.63
C THR A 286 -30.07 29.48 8.81
N VAL A 287 -31.38 29.46 8.54
CA VAL A 287 -32.44 29.74 9.52
C VAL A 287 -32.89 28.49 10.29
N ASP A 288 -32.93 27.33 9.66
CA ASP A 288 -33.33 26.07 10.31
C ASP A 288 -32.26 25.64 11.33
N PRO A 289 -32.60 25.48 12.62
CA PRO A 289 -31.61 25.15 13.66
C PRO A 289 -30.89 23.81 13.44
N ALA A 290 -31.60 22.77 12.95
CA ALA A 290 -31.00 21.45 12.72
C ALA A 290 -30.06 21.49 11.50
N VAL A 291 -30.42 22.22 10.45
CA VAL A 291 -29.57 22.45 9.27
C VAL A 291 -28.38 23.33 9.68
N ALA A 292 -28.60 24.39 10.46
CA ALA A 292 -27.54 25.28 10.90
C ALA A 292 -26.46 24.54 11.71
N VAL A 293 -26.84 23.72 12.68
CA VAL A 293 -25.90 22.93 13.48
C VAL A 293 -25.13 21.92 12.59
N SER A 294 -25.80 21.27 11.66
CA SER A 294 -25.13 20.32 10.76
C SER A 294 -24.12 21.02 9.84
N PHE A 295 -24.46 22.21 9.34
CA PHE A 295 -23.54 23.03 8.54
C PHE A 295 -22.39 23.60 9.36
N LYS A 296 -22.62 24.01 10.63
CA LYS A 296 -21.54 24.41 11.54
C LYS A 296 -20.51 23.31 11.75
N LEU A 297 -20.95 22.06 11.97
CA LEU A 297 -20.05 20.93 12.13
C LEU A 297 -19.25 20.65 10.86
N SER A 298 -19.89 20.68 9.69
CA SER A 298 -19.22 20.47 8.40
C SER A 298 -18.24 21.61 8.09
N ALA A 299 -18.61 22.85 8.37
CA ALA A 299 -17.76 24.03 8.21
C ALA A 299 -16.57 24.00 9.19
N PHE A 300 -16.80 23.62 10.45
CA PHE A 300 -15.75 23.44 11.44
C PHE A 300 -14.75 22.36 10.98
N HIS A 301 -15.23 21.20 10.56
CA HIS A 301 -14.39 20.11 10.07
C HIS A 301 -13.54 20.55 8.87
N THR A 302 -14.13 21.29 7.94
CA THR A 302 -13.43 21.82 6.75
C THR A 302 -12.41 22.90 7.15
N ALA A 303 -12.80 23.88 7.95
CA ALA A 303 -11.92 24.95 8.40
C ALA A 303 -10.72 24.40 9.18
N PHE A 304 -10.96 23.46 10.10
CA PHE A 304 -9.92 22.76 10.85
C PHE A 304 -8.90 22.11 9.92
N ASN A 305 -9.36 21.24 9.00
CA ASN A 305 -8.45 20.48 8.14
C ASN A 305 -7.69 21.39 7.15
N ILE A 306 -8.36 22.39 6.56
CA ILE A 306 -7.71 23.37 5.66
C ILE A 306 -6.66 24.18 6.42
N CYS A 307 -7.01 24.77 7.57
CA CYS A 307 -6.05 25.55 8.36
C CYS A 307 -4.87 24.67 8.81
N ASN A 308 -5.12 23.44 9.27
CA ASN A 308 -4.07 22.52 9.69
C ASN A 308 -3.11 22.22 8.54
N VAL A 309 -3.62 21.98 7.33
CA VAL A 309 -2.80 21.76 6.14
C VAL A 309 -2.01 23.01 5.76
N LEU A 310 -2.65 24.18 5.73
CA LEU A 310 -2.00 25.46 5.40
C LEU A 310 -0.84 25.78 6.36
N ILE A 311 -0.99 25.45 7.64
CA ILE A 311 0.08 25.60 8.64
C ILE A 311 1.18 24.57 8.40
N LEU A 312 0.84 23.29 8.32
CA LEU A 312 1.81 22.19 8.37
C LEU A 312 2.47 21.84 7.04
N ILE A 313 1.95 22.30 5.92
CA ILE A 313 2.56 22.06 4.59
C ILE A 313 4.00 22.62 4.51
N TRP A 314 4.27 23.69 5.24
CA TRP A 314 5.61 24.28 5.34
C TRP A 314 6.55 23.48 6.24
N PHE A 315 6.00 22.67 7.16
CA PHE A 315 6.73 21.88 8.16
C PHE A 315 6.82 20.40 7.83
N VAL A 316 6.57 19.98 6.57
CA VAL A 316 6.66 18.56 6.14
C VAL A 316 8.01 17.95 6.50
N LYS A 317 9.13 18.67 6.28
CA LYS A 317 10.47 18.19 6.66
C LYS A 317 10.61 17.99 8.17
N PHE A 318 10.00 18.81 8.98
CA PHE A 318 10.01 18.66 10.44
C PHE A 318 9.21 17.43 10.87
N ILE A 319 8.03 17.19 10.27
CA ILE A 319 7.23 15.97 10.52
C ILE A 319 8.04 14.75 10.11
N GLU A 320 8.67 14.77 8.94
CA GLU A 320 9.53 13.69 8.45
C GLU A 320 10.68 13.38 9.43
N GLN A 321 11.41 14.39 9.88
CA GLN A 321 12.48 14.23 10.87
C GLN A 321 11.97 13.68 12.21
N THR A 322 10.80 14.13 12.65
CA THR A 322 10.17 13.68 13.89
C THR A 322 9.82 12.20 13.83
N VAL A 323 9.15 11.75 12.75
CA VAL A 323 8.80 10.34 12.62
C VAL A 323 10.01 9.44 12.37
N CYS A 324 11.07 9.95 11.73
CA CYS A 324 12.34 9.24 11.60
C CYS A 324 13.04 9.04 12.96
N LYS A 325 12.89 9.97 13.90
CA LYS A 325 13.38 9.80 15.28
C LYS A 325 12.52 8.84 16.10
N ILE A 326 11.19 8.88 15.93
CA ILE A 326 10.26 7.97 16.64
C ILE A 326 10.46 6.54 16.16
N ILE A 327 10.65 6.33 14.86
CA ILE A 327 10.83 5.02 14.23
C ILE A 327 12.21 5.00 13.55
N PRO A 328 13.28 4.70 14.30
CA PRO A 328 14.62 4.62 13.73
C PRO A 328 14.75 3.43 12.78
N GLN A 329 15.55 3.58 11.73
CA GLN A 329 15.92 2.47 10.86
C GLN A 329 17.13 1.79 11.50
N LYS A 330 16.96 0.58 11.99
CA LYS A 330 18.10 -0.29 12.31
C LYS A 330 18.55 -0.91 10.99
N GLU A 331 19.78 -0.72 10.62
CA GLU A 331 20.43 -1.52 9.57
C GLU A 331 20.59 -2.94 10.13
N THR A 332 19.64 -3.80 9.87
CA THR A 332 19.76 -5.24 10.11
C THR A 332 20.20 -5.88 8.81
N GLU A 333 21.45 -6.30 8.78
CA GLU A 333 21.98 -7.16 7.73
C GLU A 333 21.15 -8.44 7.64
N GLU A 334 20.75 -8.80 6.43
CA GLU A 334 20.35 -10.15 5.98
C GLU A 334 19.27 -10.91 6.77
N GLU A 335 18.25 -10.23 7.30
CA GLU A 335 17.04 -10.94 7.70
C GLU A 335 16.19 -11.27 6.47
N TYR A 336 15.78 -12.57 6.39
CA TYR A 336 14.73 -13.00 5.48
C TYR A 336 13.43 -12.23 5.82
N ARG A 337 13.08 -11.27 5.01
CA ARG A 337 11.74 -10.64 5.00
C ARG A 337 11.49 -10.07 3.60
N LEU A 338 10.34 -10.41 3.05
CA LEU A 338 9.81 -9.68 1.90
C LEU A 338 9.68 -8.20 2.31
N ARG A 339 10.15 -7.28 1.46
CA ARG A 339 10.18 -5.84 1.77
C ARG A 339 8.93 -5.12 1.31
N PHE A 340 8.35 -5.55 0.20
CA PHE A 340 7.27 -4.87 -0.48
C PHE A 340 5.95 -5.61 -0.36
N ILE A 341 5.97 -6.94 -0.27
CA ILE A 341 4.81 -7.80 -0.04
C ILE A 341 4.64 -7.96 1.47
N THR A 342 3.69 -7.25 2.05
CA THR A 342 3.36 -7.36 3.47
C THR A 342 1.98 -7.98 3.63
N GLY A 343 1.80 -8.81 4.61
CA GLY A 343 0.71 -9.72 5.03
C GLY A 343 -0.76 -9.48 4.66
N GLY A 344 -1.08 -8.66 3.67
CA GLY A 344 -2.44 -8.44 3.19
C GLY A 344 -2.48 -8.04 1.72
N LEU A 345 -3.50 -8.52 1.01
CA LEU A 345 -3.82 -8.01 -0.32
C LEU A 345 -4.20 -6.53 -0.21
N LEU A 346 -3.66 -5.72 -1.11
CA LEU A 346 -4.09 -4.34 -1.23
C LEU A 346 -5.55 -4.26 -1.71
N SER A 347 -6.15 -3.09 -1.52
CA SER A 347 -7.53 -2.83 -1.91
C SER A 347 -7.81 -3.04 -3.41
N THR A 348 -6.76 -3.04 -4.25
CA THR A 348 -6.86 -3.33 -5.69
C THR A 348 -5.77 -4.33 -6.12
N ALA A 349 -6.15 -5.22 -7.05
CA ALA A 349 -5.24 -6.24 -7.58
C ALA A 349 -4.05 -5.62 -8.33
N GLU A 350 -4.25 -4.50 -9.01
CA GLU A 350 -3.21 -3.77 -9.75
C GLU A 350 -2.10 -3.26 -8.82
N LEU A 351 -2.46 -2.77 -7.62
CA LEU A 351 -1.48 -2.35 -6.61
C LEU A 351 -0.68 -3.52 -6.08
N SER A 352 -1.35 -4.68 -5.91
CA SER A 352 -0.69 -5.91 -5.49
C SER A 352 0.34 -6.40 -6.53
N ILE A 353 0.03 -6.25 -7.83
CA ILE A 353 0.95 -6.57 -8.92
C ILE A 353 2.20 -5.67 -8.86
N VAL A 354 2.03 -4.37 -8.61
CA VAL A 354 3.17 -3.44 -8.48
C VAL A 354 4.08 -3.80 -7.29
N GLN A 355 3.49 -4.20 -6.15
CA GLN A 355 4.29 -4.66 -5.00
C GLN A 355 5.07 -5.94 -5.33
N ALA A 356 4.42 -6.91 -5.97
CA ALA A 356 5.08 -8.12 -6.41
C ALA A 356 6.24 -7.81 -7.38
N ARG A 357 6.07 -6.86 -8.29
CA ARG A 357 7.10 -6.41 -9.23
C ARG A 357 8.34 -5.88 -8.52
N LYS A 358 8.16 -5.04 -7.49
CA LYS A 358 9.29 -4.52 -6.69
C LYS A 358 10.00 -5.62 -5.89
N GLU A 359 9.26 -6.61 -5.40
CA GLU A 359 9.86 -7.74 -4.69
C GLU A 359 10.68 -8.64 -5.64
N ILE A 360 10.19 -8.87 -6.87
CA ILE A 360 10.91 -9.62 -7.91
C ILE A 360 12.21 -8.89 -8.30
N ASN A 361 12.17 -7.56 -8.44
CA ASN A 361 13.37 -6.77 -8.72
C ASN A 361 14.41 -6.95 -7.60
N LEU A 362 14.00 -6.86 -6.33
CA LEU A 362 14.87 -7.08 -5.17
C LEU A 362 15.40 -8.52 -5.13
N PHE A 363 14.60 -9.50 -5.55
CA PHE A 363 15.00 -10.90 -5.63
C PHE A 363 16.13 -11.07 -6.65
N ALA A 364 15.98 -10.51 -7.86
CA ALA A 364 17.02 -10.53 -8.88
C ALA A 364 18.33 -9.87 -8.41
N GLU A 365 18.25 -8.70 -7.73
CA GLU A 365 19.43 -8.06 -7.14
C GLU A 365 20.13 -8.94 -6.09
N ARG A 366 19.36 -9.67 -5.26
CA ARG A 366 19.94 -10.58 -4.25
C ARG A 366 20.70 -11.73 -4.90
N MET A 367 20.18 -12.30 -6.00
CA MET A 367 20.88 -13.36 -6.74
C MET A 367 22.17 -12.84 -7.39
N SER A 368 22.16 -11.65 -7.93
CA SER A 368 23.39 -11.02 -8.43
C SER A 368 24.44 -10.80 -7.35
N ARG A 369 24.04 -10.40 -6.12
CA ARG A 369 24.95 -10.31 -4.98
C ARG A 369 25.49 -11.66 -4.55
N MET A 370 24.66 -12.70 -4.57
CA MET A 370 25.05 -14.07 -4.28
C MET A 370 26.12 -14.54 -5.28
N PHE A 371 25.96 -14.22 -6.57
CA PHE A 371 26.99 -14.50 -7.57
C PHE A 371 28.28 -13.71 -7.34
N GLY A 372 28.20 -12.45 -6.87
CA GLY A 372 29.37 -11.68 -6.45
C GLY A 372 30.16 -12.38 -5.34
N MET A 373 29.47 -12.94 -4.34
CA MET A 373 30.13 -13.70 -3.27
C MET A 373 30.85 -14.96 -3.77
N LEU A 374 30.41 -15.57 -4.88
CA LEU A 374 31.11 -16.71 -5.49
C LEU A 374 32.49 -16.35 -6.06
N LYS A 375 32.61 -15.14 -6.65
CA LYS A 375 33.91 -14.64 -7.12
C LYS A 375 34.88 -14.50 -5.95
N ASP A 376 34.41 -13.99 -4.82
CA ASP A 376 35.22 -13.86 -3.61
C ASP A 376 35.55 -15.24 -3.03
N LEU A 377 34.60 -16.19 -3.03
CA LEU A 377 34.78 -17.54 -2.52
C LEU A 377 35.88 -18.30 -3.27
N LEU A 378 35.94 -18.15 -4.61
CA LEU A 378 36.92 -18.79 -5.47
C LEU A 378 38.37 -18.40 -5.09
N HIS A 379 38.56 -17.17 -4.61
CA HIS A 379 39.87 -16.60 -4.25
C HIS A 379 40.19 -16.65 -2.75
N THR A 380 39.21 -17.06 -1.92
CA THR A 380 39.42 -17.07 -0.47
C THR A 380 40.28 -18.24 -0.04
N THR A 381 41.50 -17.96 0.40
CA THR A 381 42.47 -18.98 0.86
C THR A 381 42.30 -19.34 2.33
N ASN A 382 41.92 -18.37 3.17
CA ASN A 382 41.72 -18.56 4.61
C ASN A 382 40.51 -19.45 4.88
N GLU A 383 40.68 -20.50 5.67
CA GLU A 383 39.61 -21.51 5.94
C GLU A 383 38.42 -20.89 6.70
N ASN A 384 38.66 -20.05 7.69
CA ASN A 384 37.57 -19.44 8.47
C ASN A 384 36.76 -18.47 7.62
N ASP A 385 37.38 -17.70 6.74
CA ASP A 385 36.70 -16.74 5.88
C ASP A 385 35.95 -17.47 4.75
N PHE A 386 36.54 -18.56 4.23
CA PHE A 386 35.87 -19.44 3.28
C PHE A 386 34.59 -20.03 3.87
N ASN A 387 34.66 -20.61 5.07
CA ASN A 387 33.52 -21.23 5.72
C ASN A 387 32.42 -20.21 6.03
N LYS A 388 32.78 -18.99 6.46
CA LYS A 388 31.80 -17.89 6.66
C LYS A 388 31.11 -17.52 5.36
N LEU A 389 31.88 -17.35 4.28
CA LEU A 389 31.34 -16.95 2.98
C LEU A 389 30.47 -18.05 2.37
N PHE A 390 30.91 -19.32 2.47
CA PHE A 390 30.14 -20.48 2.04
C PHE A 390 28.80 -20.59 2.79
N SER A 391 28.81 -20.49 4.13
CA SER A 391 27.59 -20.49 4.94
C SER A 391 26.67 -19.31 4.63
N ARG A 392 27.25 -18.17 4.22
CA ARG A 392 26.47 -17.02 3.79
C ARG A 392 25.78 -17.27 2.46
N ILE A 393 26.46 -17.91 1.50
CA ILE A 393 25.87 -18.32 0.22
C ILE A 393 24.74 -19.33 0.44
N GLU A 394 24.94 -20.36 1.29
CA GLU A 394 23.90 -21.33 1.68
C GLU A 394 22.68 -20.65 2.30
N LYS A 395 22.89 -19.62 3.15
CA LYS A 395 21.80 -18.82 3.68
C LYS A 395 21.03 -18.05 2.58
N TYR A 396 21.73 -17.56 1.57
CA TYR A 396 21.09 -16.86 0.44
C TYR A 396 20.25 -17.78 -0.43
N GLU A 397 20.65 -19.04 -0.61
CA GLU A 397 19.85 -20.05 -1.29
C GLU A 397 18.55 -20.33 -0.53
N ASN A 398 18.61 -20.59 0.79
CA ASN A 398 17.41 -20.74 1.61
C ASN A 398 16.49 -19.51 1.59
N ILE A 399 17.05 -18.30 1.45
CA ILE A 399 16.28 -17.06 1.25
C ILE A 399 15.63 -17.07 -0.13
N SER A 400 16.32 -17.55 -1.16
CA SER A 400 15.83 -17.68 -2.53
C SER A 400 14.56 -18.53 -2.60
N ASP A 401 14.62 -19.77 -2.06
CA ASP A 401 13.49 -20.70 -2.01
C ASP A 401 12.25 -20.11 -1.33
N ASN A 402 12.48 -19.48 -0.18
CA ASN A 402 11.39 -18.85 0.56
C ASN A 402 10.80 -17.65 -0.20
N MET A 403 11.63 -16.84 -0.88
CA MET A 403 11.15 -15.72 -1.69
C MET A 403 10.31 -16.20 -2.87
N GLU A 404 10.76 -17.24 -3.58
CA GLU A 404 9.97 -17.86 -4.66
C GLU A 404 8.58 -18.23 -4.13
N LEU A 405 8.54 -19.06 -3.08
CA LEU A 405 7.30 -19.59 -2.52
C LEU A 405 6.35 -18.47 -2.06
N GLU A 406 6.85 -17.46 -1.35
CA GLU A 406 6.02 -16.39 -0.82
C GLU A 406 5.51 -15.45 -1.91
N ILE A 407 6.35 -15.09 -2.89
CA ILE A 407 5.94 -14.27 -4.04
C ILE A 407 4.91 -15.02 -4.89
N ALA A 408 5.14 -16.31 -5.17
CA ALA A 408 4.21 -17.14 -5.93
C ALA A 408 2.85 -17.27 -5.22
N ASN A 409 2.84 -17.54 -3.91
CA ASN A 409 1.62 -17.59 -3.10
C ASN A 409 0.88 -16.25 -3.09
N TYR A 410 1.59 -15.14 -3.02
CA TYR A 410 0.99 -13.82 -3.10
C TYR A 410 0.34 -13.55 -4.46
N LEU A 411 1.05 -13.82 -5.56
CA LEU A 411 0.53 -13.66 -6.92
C LEU A 411 -0.68 -14.55 -7.20
N ASN A 412 -0.69 -15.79 -6.67
CA ASN A 412 -1.84 -16.69 -6.77
C ASN A 412 -3.06 -16.11 -6.05
N LYS A 413 -2.90 -15.57 -4.84
CA LYS A 413 -3.99 -14.89 -4.12
C LYS A 413 -4.50 -13.65 -4.87
N VAL A 414 -3.60 -12.86 -5.49
CA VAL A 414 -3.98 -11.72 -6.33
C VAL A 414 -4.79 -12.19 -7.52
N SER A 415 -4.46 -13.36 -8.10
CA SER A 415 -5.14 -13.93 -9.27
C SER A 415 -6.58 -14.38 -9.00
N GLU A 416 -6.96 -14.63 -7.73
CA GLU A 416 -8.34 -14.96 -7.32
C GLU A 416 -9.28 -13.75 -7.42
N GLY A 417 -8.72 -12.53 -7.48
CA GLY A 417 -9.48 -11.29 -7.62
C GLY A 417 -10.05 -11.08 -9.02
N ARG A 418 -10.85 -10.02 -9.18
CA ARG A 418 -11.31 -9.58 -10.50
C ARG A 418 -10.19 -8.85 -11.24
N LEU A 419 -9.55 -9.54 -12.17
CA LEU A 419 -8.44 -9.04 -12.97
C LEU A 419 -8.84 -8.80 -14.41
N SER A 420 -8.19 -7.81 -15.05
CA SER A 420 -8.19 -7.66 -16.50
C SER A 420 -7.44 -8.84 -17.16
N SER A 421 -7.69 -9.06 -18.45
CA SER A 421 -6.93 -10.07 -19.21
C SER A 421 -5.43 -9.75 -19.23
N GLU A 422 -5.11 -8.47 -19.25
CA GLU A 422 -3.76 -7.94 -19.22
C GLU A 422 -3.06 -8.25 -17.89
N SER A 423 -3.69 -7.94 -16.76
CA SER A 423 -3.15 -8.24 -15.42
C SER A 423 -2.94 -9.75 -15.20
N LYS A 424 -3.79 -10.60 -15.78
CA LYS A 424 -3.61 -12.06 -15.74
C LYS A 424 -2.36 -12.52 -16.51
N LEU A 425 -2.10 -11.93 -17.67
CA LEU A 425 -0.88 -12.22 -18.43
C LEU A 425 0.36 -11.74 -17.69
N GLU A 426 0.30 -10.55 -17.08
CA GLU A 426 1.39 -10.01 -16.28
C GLU A 426 1.73 -10.92 -15.09
N ILE A 427 0.73 -11.39 -14.33
CA ILE A 427 0.94 -12.33 -13.22
C ILE A 427 1.61 -13.63 -13.70
N ARG A 428 1.20 -14.18 -14.86
CA ARG A 428 1.84 -15.38 -15.42
C ARG A 428 3.31 -15.14 -15.75
N GLY A 429 3.62 -13.99 -16.35
CA GLY A 429 5.00 -13.59 -16.61
C GLY A 429 5.82 -13.49 -15.33
N MET A 430 5.26 -12.85 -14.30
CA MET A 430 5.89 -12.72 -12.98
C MET A 430 6.16 -14.07 -12.31
N LEU A 431 5.21 -15.00 -12.36
CA LEU A 431 5.39 -16.35 -11.81
C LEU A 431 6.56 -17.07 -12.49
N ARG A 432 6.68 -16.95 -13.82
CA ARG A 432 7.82 -17.50 -14.55
C ARG A 432 9.13 -16.80 -14.18
N GLU A 433 9.14 -15.45 -14.12
CA GLU A 433 10.30 -14.67 -13.67
C GLU A 433 10.82 -15.17 -12.31
N VAL A 434 9.91 -15.38 -11.35
CA VAL A 434 10.26 -15.80 -9.97
C VAL A 434 10.94 -17.18 -9.94
N THR A 435 10.39 -18.15 -10.65
CA THR A 435 10.97 -19.52 -10.74
C THR A 435 12.33 -19.51 -11.44
N GLU A 436 12.51 -18.72 -12.51
CA GLU A 436 13.81 -18.64 -13.19
C GLU A 436 14.86 -17.90 -12.33
N ILE A 437 14.47 -16.91 -11.52
CA ILE A 437 15.37 -16.22 -10.58
C ILE A 437 15.80 -17.15 -9.45
N GLU A 438 14.92 -18.01 -8.94
CA GLU A 438 15.26 -19.06 -7.97
C GLU A 438 16.28 -20.02 -8.57
N SER A 439 16.09 -20.48 -9.80
CA SER A 439 17.03 -21.37 -10.51
C SER A 439 18.42 -20.73 -10.71
N ILE A 440 18.51 -19.39 -10.78
CA ILE A 440 19.80 -18.66 -10.70
C ILE A 440 20.43 -18.85 -9.32
N GLY A 441 19.65 -18.78 -8.24
CA GLY A 441 20.10 -19.01 -6.86
C GLY A 441 20.66 -20.42 -6.67
N ASP A 442 19.94 -21.43 -7.15
CA ASP A 442 20.35 -22.83 -7.16
C ASP A 442 21.68 -23.04 -7.89
N SER A 443 21.83 -22.45 -9.08
CA SER A 443 23.08 -22.51 -9.83
C SER A 443 24.22 -21.84 -9.09
N CYS A 444 23.97 -20.72 -8.41
CA CYS A 444 24.98 -20.09 -7.55
C CYS A 444 25.41 -21.01 -6.40
N TYR A 445 24.48 -21.70 -5.76
CA TYR A 445 24.82 -22.65 -4.69
C TYR A 445 25.57 -23.88 -5.23
N ASN A 446 25.22 -24.39 -6.39
CA ASN A 446 25.94 -25.48 -7.07
C ASN A 446 27.37 -25.09 -7.40
N LEU A 447 27.62 -23.87 -7.87
CA LEU A 447 28.98 -23.31 -8.06
C LEU A 447 29.76 -23.30 -6.74
N ALA A 448 29.16 -22.81 -5.64
CA ALA A 448 29.80 -22.81 -4.32
C ALA A 448 30.18 -24.22 -3.86
N ARG A 449 29.27 -25.19 -4.05
CA ARG A 449 29.54 -26.61 -3.73
C ARG A 449 30.68 -27.20 -4.57
N THR A 450 30.78 -26.84 -5.83
CA THR A 450 31.87 -27.28 -6.71
C THR A 450 33.21 -26.67 -6.29
N ILE A 451 33.24 -25.38 -5.94
CA ILE A 451 34.43 -24.71 -5.38
C ILE A 451 34.88 -25.40 -4.06
N ASN A 452 33.92 -25.72 -3.18
CA ASN A 452 34.20 -26.43 -1.93
C ASN A 452 34.74 -27.84 -2.17
N ARG A 453 34.15 -28.61 -3.11
CA ARG A 453 34.64 -29.93 -3.47
C ARG A 453 36.06 -29.88 -4.03
N LYS A 454 36.36 -28.97 -4.94
CA LYS A 454 37.69 -28.74 -5.49
C LYS A 454 38.69 -28.44 -4.37
N ARG A 455 38.39 -27.55 -3.43
CA ARG A 455 39.24 -27.20 -2.29
C ARG A 455 39.58 -28.42 -1.45
N ASN A 456 38.60 -29.30 -1.17
CA ASN A 456 38.79 -30.51 -0.37
C ASN A 456 39.55 -31.61 -1.12
N GLY A 457 39.66 -31.53 -2.45
CA GLY A 457 40.38 -32.49 -3.28
C GLY A 457 41.90 -32.36 -3.26
N GLY A 458 42.45 -31.34 -2.68
CA GLY A 458 43.91 -31.13 -2.45
C GLY A 458 44.70 -30.66 -3.67
N ASN A 459 44.16 -30.67 -4.88
CA ASN A 459 44.79 -30.14 -6.09
C ASN A 459 44.21 -28.77 -6.43
N ASP A 460 44.98 -27.92 -7.09
CA ASP A 460 44.56 -26.58 -7.49
C ASP A 460 44.43 -26.46 -9.02
N PHE A 461 43.61 -25.51 -9.49
CA PHE A 461 43.49 -25.19 -10.90
C PHE A 461 44.82 -24.62 -11.42
N THR A 462 45.08 -24.91 -12.71
CA THR A 462 46.20 -24.24 -13.41
C THR A 462 45.86 -22.76 -13.62
N GLU A 463 46.89 -21.94 -13.81
CA GLU A 463 46.74 -20.50 -14.08
C GLU A 463 45.81 -20.27 -15.28
N LYS A 464 45.95 -21.06 -16.33
CA LYS A 464 45.08 -21.02 -17.52
C LYS A 464 43.60 -21.39 -17.24
N GLN A 465 43.36 -22.38 -16.36
CA GLN A 465 42.00 -22.70 -15.94
C GLN A 465 41.38 -21.57 -15.12
N TYR A 466 42.12 -20.91 -14.24
CA TYR A 466 41.66 -19.74 -13.53
C TYR A 466 41.30 -18.59 -14.49
N GLU A 467 42.11 -18.31 -15.50
CA GLU A 467 41.81 -17.29 -16.52
C GLU A 467 40.48 -17.57 -17.21
N HIS A 468 40.27 -18.84 -17.65
CA HIS A 468 39.03 -19.26 -18.31
C HIS A 468 37.81 -19.14 -17.37
N ILE A 469 37.95 -19.56 -16.11
CA ILE A 469 36.88 -19.45 -15.10
C ILE A 469 36.54 -17.97 -14.88
N HIS A 470 37.53 -17.10 -14.75
CA HIS A 470 37.31 -15.65 -14.58
C HIS A 470 36.58 -15.04 -15.78
N GLN A 471 36.97 -15.41 -17.00
CA GLN A 471 36.30 -14.90 -18.20
C GLN A 471 34.85 -15.37 -18.26
N MET A 472 34.57 -16.63 -17.95
CA MET A 472 33.18 -17.14 -17.91
C MET A 472 32.38 -16.47 -16.79
N MET A 473 32.94 -16.31 -15.59
CA MET A 473 32.28 -15.61 -14.49
C MET A 473 32.04 -14.11 -14.80
N GLN A 474 32.91 -13.49 -15.61
CA GLN A 474 32.69 -12.11 -16.05
C GLN A 474 31.51 -12.03 -17.01
N LEU A 475 31.42 -12.90 -18.01
CA LEU A 475 30.27 -13.00 -18.92
C LEU A 475 28.96 -13.23 -18.14
N THR A 476 29.00 -14.12 -17.15
CA THR A 476 27.86 -14.37 -16.26
C THR A 476 27.45 -13.13 -15.47
N SER A 477 28.46 -12.36 -14.95
CA SER A 477 28.18 -11.09 -14.26
C SER A 477 27.55 -10.05 -15.18
N ASP A 478 28.02 -9.96 -16.42
CA ASP A 478 27.49 -9.02 -17.42
C ASP A 478 26.07 -9.40 -17.81
N ALA A 479 25.78 -10.71 -17.92
CA ALA A 479 24.42 -11.21 -18.15
C ALA A 479 23.47 -10.82 -17.00
N LEU A 480 23.88 -11.08 -15.74
CA LEU A 480 23.10 -10.73 -14.55
C LEU A 480 22.86 -9.22 -14.43
N ALA A 481 23.90 -8.40 -14.66
CA ALA A 481 23.76 -6.95 -14.62
C ALA A 481 22.80 -6.45 -15.70
N HIS A 482 22.84 -7.03 -16.90
CA HIS A 482 21.94 -6.68 -17.98
C HIS A 482 20.48 -7.13 -17.71
N MET A 483 20.30 -8.32 -17.12
CA MET A 483 19.00 -8.78 -16.67
C MET A 483 18.37 -7.82 -15.65
N ILE A 484 19.14 -7.39 -14.66
CA ILE A 484 18.66 -6.41 -13.65
C ILE A 484 18.23 -5.11 -14.34
N ALA A 485 19.03 -4.59 -15.28
CA ALA A 485 18.67 -3.39 -16.01
C ALA A 485 17.35 -3.53 -16.78
N ILE A 486 17.05 -4.71 -17.35
CA ILE A 486 15.77 -4.99 -18.03
C ILE A 486 14.62 -5.14 -17.03
N VAL A 487 14.84 -5.81 -15.92
CA VAL A 487 13.82 -6.04 -14.88
C VAL A 487 13.42 -4.73 -14.22
N GLU A 488 14.34 -3.78 -14.02
CA GLU A 488 14.09 -2.45 -13.47
C GLU A 488 13.53 -1.45 -14.47
N ASP A 489 13.70 -1.69 -15.79
CA ASP A 489 13.28 -0.76 -16.84
C ASP A 489 11.76 -0.72 -16.98
N GLU A 490 11.13 0.32 -16.42
CA GLU A 490 9.70 0.60 -16.56
C GLU A 490 9.33 1.13 -17.95
N HIS A 491 10.29 1.70 -18.69
CA HIS A 491 10.06 2.41 -19.96
C HIS A 491 10.48 1.65 -21.22
N HIS A 492 11.05 0.46 -21.05
CA HIS A 492 11.42 -0.45 -22.14
C HIS A 492 12.47 0.12 -23.10
N THR A 493 13.42 0.84 -22.56
CA THR A 493 14.52 1.48 -23.32
C THR A 493 15.74 0.57 -23.46
N VAL A 494 15.87 -0.47 -22.63
CA VAL A 494 17.03 -1.38 -22.62
C VAL A 494 16.94 -2.38 -23.77
N ASP A 495 18.03 -2.55 -24.52
CA ASP A 495 18.09 -3.47 -25.66
C ASP A 495 18.15 -4.93 -25.19
N VAL A 496 17.05 -5.66 -25.40
CA VAL A 496 16.89 -7.06 -25.04
C VAL A 496 17.86 -7.98 -25.81
N ASN A 497 18.24 -7.63 -27.04
CA ASN A 497 19.11 -8.47 -27.87
C ASN A 497 20.51 -8.65 -27.26
N LYS A 498 20.94 -7.71 -26.42
CA LYS A 498 22.22 -7.82 -25.73
C LYS A 498 22.26 -9.03 -24.79
N SER A 499 21.15 -9.41 -24.12
CA SER A 499 21.08 -10.60 -23.29
C SER A 499 21.30 -11.89 -24.11
N PHE A 500 20.65 -12.00 -25.27
CA PHE A 500 20.83 -13.15 -26.17
C PHE A 500 22.25 -13.22 -26.75
N ASN A 501 22.88 -12.07 -27.03
CA ASN A 501 24.25 -12.02 -27.52
C ASN A 501 25.24 -12.53 -26.47
N ILE A 502 25.09 -12.12 -25.19
CA ILE A 502 25.95 -12.57 -24.09
C ILE A 502 25.78 -14.09 -23.87
N GLU A 503 24.55 -14.59 -23.88
CA GLU A 503 24.26 -16.03 -23.72
C GLU A 503 24.89 -16.84 -24.87
N ASN A 504 24.75 -16.42 -26.11
CA ASN A 504 25.41 -17.05 -27.24
C ASN A 504 26.94 -17.05 -27.12
N GLU A 505 27.54 -15.97 -26.59
CA GLU A 505 28.98 -15.90 -26.32
C GLU A 505 29.38 -16.93 -25.23
N MET A 506 28.59 -17.06 -24.16
CA MET A 506 28.81 -18.05 -23.08
C MET A 506 28.74 -19.49 -23.63
N ASN A 507 27.73 -19.78 -24.44
CA ASN A 507 27.56 -21.08 -25.09
C ASN A 507 28.75 -21.46 -25.97
N ASN A 508 29.18 -20.54 -26.81
CA ASN A 508 30.33 -20.76 -27.69
C ASN A 508 31.62 -20.94 -26.89
N TYR A 509 31.82 -20.13 -25.86
CA TYR A 509 32.99 -20.21 -24.99
C TYR A 509 33.03 -21.55 -24.23
N ARG A 510 31.90 -21.99 -23.64
CA ARG A 510 31.80 -23.31 -23.00
C ARG A 510 32.17 -24.43 -23.98
N ALA A 511 31.62 -24.40 -25.21
CA ALA A 511 31.89 -25.44 -26.22
C ALA A 511 33.39 -25.49 -26.59
N GLN A 512 34.04 -24.33 -26.71
CA GLN A 512 35.48 -24.25 -26.95
C GLN A 512 36.28 -24.82 -25.77
N LEU A 513 35.97 -24.42 -24.54
CA LEU A 513 36.66 -24.89 -23.34
C LEU A 513 36.46 -26.40 -23.10
N LYS A 514 35.27 -26.94 -23.40
CA LYS A 514 34.99 -28.36 -23.31
C LYS A 514 35.90 -29.17 -24.24
N ASN A 515 36.06 -28.73 -25.48
CA ASN A 515 36.95 -29.40 -26.42
C ASN A 515 38.41 -29.33 -25.98
N GLN A 516 38.84 -28.15 -25.49
CA GLN A 516 40.21 -27.96 -24.98
C GLN A 516 40.47 -28.82 -23.74
N ASN A 517 39.51 -28.93 -22.80
CA ASN A 517 39.64 -29.74 -21.59
C ASN A 517 39.92 -31.23 -21.93
N VAL A 518 39.27 -31.78 -22.97
CA VAL A 518 39.52 -33.15 -23.42
C VAL A 518 40.95 -33.32 -23.90
N VAL A 519 41.48 -32.35 -24.63
CA VAL A 519 42.87 -32.36 -25.13
C VAL A 519 43.87 -32.26 -23.96
N ASP A 520 43.64 -31.32 -23.05
CA ASP A 520 44.54 -31.05 -21.92
C ASP A 520 44.61 -32.22 -20.94
N VAL A 521 43.47 -32.89 -20.65
CA VAL A 521 43.42 -34.10 -19.82
C VAL A 521 44.18 -35.26 -20.52
N ASN A 522 44.00 -35.47 -21.82
CA ASN A 522 44.74 -36.50 -22.58
C ASN A 522 46.23 -36.25 -22.61
N ASN A 523 46.65 -34.98 -22.67
CA ASN A 523 48.05 -34.56 -22.62
C ASN A 523 48.62 -34.56 -21.19
N LYS A 524 47.83 -34.89 -20.15
CA LYS A 524 48.21 -34.91 -18.74
C LYS A 524 48.64 -33.53 -18.20
N GLU A 525 48.12 -32.44 -18.75
CA GLU A 525 48.35 -31.09 -18.20
C GLU A 525 47.75 -30.98 -16.78
N TYR A 526 46.69 -31.73 -16.51
CA TYR A 526 46.09 -31.93 -15.19
C TYR A 526 45.32 -33.24 -15.15
N ASP A 527 44.96 -33.70 -13.95
CA ASP A 527 44.23 -34.93 -13.76
C ASP A 527 42.75 -34.84 -14.21
N TYR A 528 42.11 -36.01 -14.43
CA TYR A 528 40.71 -36.11 -14.86
C TYR A 528 39.75 -35.44 -13.87
N GLN A 529 40.00 -35.60 -12.56
CA GLN A 529 39.12 -35.03 -11.52
C GLN A 529 39.15 -33.50 -11.53
N MET A 530 40.31 -32.92 -11.76
CA MET A 530 40.45 -31.46 -11.91
C MET A 530 39.73 -30.97 -13.18
N GLY A 531 39.84 -31.71 -14.29
CA GLY A 531 39.10 -31.41 -15.51
C GLY A 531 37.58 -31.46 -15.33
N VAL A 532 37.07 -32.36 -14.48
CA VAL A 532 35.65 -32.44 -14.12
C VAL A 532 35.25 -31.18 -13.31
N HIS A 533 35.94 -30.87 -12.22
CA HIS A 533 35.59 -29.66 -11.41
C HIS A 533 35.68 -28.38 -12.23
N TYR A 534 36.64 -28.26 -13.11
CA TYR A 534 36.78 -27.13 -14.02
C TYR A 534 35.56 -27.01 -14.95
N MET A 535 35.16 -28.11 -15.59
CA MET A 535 34.02 -28.11 -16.51
C MET A 535 32.67 -28.00 -15.81
N ASP A 536 32.55 -28.47 -14.56
CA ASP A 536 31.36 -28.24 -13.72
C ASP A 536 31.16 -26.76 -13.45
N LEU A 537 32.23 -25.99 -13.14
CA LEU A 537 32.14 -24.53 -12.94
C LEU A 537 31.75 -23.81 -14.24
N ILE A 538 32.39 -24.14 -15.35
CA ILE A 538 32.11 -23.56 -16.67
C ILE A 538 30.66 -23.86 -17.10
N GLY A 539 30.22 -25.11 -16.95
CA GLY A 539 28.88 -25.56 -17.34
C GLY A 539 27.77 -24.93 -16.48
N GLU A 540 28.01 -24.79 -15.17
CA GLU A 540 27.00 -24.18 -14.28
C GLU A 540 26.90 -22.67 -14.51
N CYS A 541 28.00 -21.98 -14.87
CA CYS A 541 27.94 -20.57 -15.28
C CYS A 541 27.10 -20.37 -16.57
N GLU A 542 27.27 -21.26 -17.57
CA GLU A 542 26.48 -21.18 -18.80
C GLU A 542 25.00 -21.47 -18.55
N LYS A 543 24.69 -22.51 -17.76
CA LYS A 543 23.32 -22.79 -17.35
C LYS A 543 22.65 -21.63 -16.61
N LEU A 544 23.41 -20.91 -15.78
CA LEU A 544 22.95 -19.68 -15.16
C LEU A 544 22.64 -18.61 -16.22
N GLY A 545 23.43 -18.52 -17.29
CA GLY A 545 23.15 -17.66 -18.45
C GLY A 545 21.83 -17.98 -19.14
N ASP A 546 21.48 -19.27 -19.28
CA ASP A 546 20.20 -19.72 -19.83
C ASP A 546 19.02 -19.23 -18.96
N TYR A 547 19.13 -19.36 -17.62
CA TYR A 547 18.10 -18.85 -16.70
C TYR A 547 17.96 -17.33 -16.78
N VAL A 548 19.06 -16.60 -16.91
CA VAL A 548 19.04 -15.13 -17.13
C VAL A 548 18.23 -14.78 -18.37
N VAL A 549 18.44 -15.48 -19.49
CA VAL A 549 17.67 -15.25 -20.72
C VAL A 549 16.19 -15.62 -20.52
N ASN A 550 15.89 -16.70 -19.81
CA ASN A 550 14.52 -17.07 -19.48
C ASN A 550 13.78 -15.99 -18.67
N VAL A 551 14.45 -15.35 -17.71
CA VAL A 551 13.89 -14.18 -16.96
C VAL A 551 13.59 -13.04 -17.93
N VAL A 552 14.52 -12.71 -18.83
CA VAL A 552 14.37 -11.65 -19.83
C VAL A 552 13.20 -11.94 -20.78
N GLU A 553 13.07 -13.17 -21.25
CA GLU A 553 11.94 -13.62 -22.07
C GLU A 553 10.62 -13.54 -21.33
N ALA A 554 10.55 -14.03 -20.10
CA ALA A 554 9.34 -13.94 -19.27
C ALA A 554 8.88 -12.50 -19.10
N ARG A 555 9.83 -11.57 -18.96
CA ARG A 555 9.59 -10.13 -18.84
C ARG A 555 9.07 -9.50 -20.13
N THR A 556 9.62 -9.86 -21.28
CA THR A 556 9.37 -9.22 -22.57
C THR A 556 8.21 -9.84 -23.35
N ASN A 557 7.96 -11.15 -23.25
CA ASN A 557 6.87 -11.84 -23.94
C ASN A 557 5.47 -11.33 -23.51
N VAL A 558 5.33 -10.88 -22.26
CA VAL A 558 4.10 -10.23 -21.78
C VAL A 558 3.85 -8.90 -22.50
N LYS A 559 4.89 -8.23 -22.98
CA LYS A 559 4.84 -6.90 -23.65
C LYS A 559 4.54 -7.00 -25.14
N GLU A 560 5.09 -7.98 -25.85
CA GLU A 560 4.79 -8.17 -27.28
C GLU A 560 3.29 -8.44 -27.50
N LYS A 561 2.63 -9.16 -26.59
CA LYS A 561 1.17 -9.36 -26.63
C LYS A 561 0.38 -8.08 -26.34
N LYS A 562 0.87 -7.18 -25.46
CA LYS A 562 0.25 -5.89 -25.21
C LYS A 562 0.28 -4.97 -26.44
N VAL A 563 1.37 -5.00 -27.21
CA VAL A 563 1.51 -4.20 -28.45
C VAL A 563 0.68 -4.79 -29.59
N GLY A 564 0.49 -6.11 -29.64
CA GLY A 564 -0.30 -6.79 -30.66
C GLY A 564 -1.82 -6.65 -30.48
N GLU A 565 -2.31 -6.51 -29.26
CA GLU A 565 -3.75 -6.31 -28.97
C GLU A 565 -4.22 -4.84 -29.10
N ASN A 566 -3.29 -3.87 -29.13
CA ASN A 566 -3.58 -2.45 -29.37
C ASN A 566 -3.42 -2.03 -30.87
N ARG A 567 -3.16 -2.97 -31.77
CA ARG A 567 -3.23 -2.82 -33.22
C ARG A 567 -4.45 -3.57 -33.77
#